data_201e0d605706269eb531a9d0deeab8ad
#
_entry.id   201e0d605706269eb531a9d0deeab8ad
#
_cell.length_a   1.000
_cell.length_b   1.000
_cell.length_c   1.000
_cell.angle_alpha   90.00
_cell.angle_beta   90.00
_cell.angle_gamma   90.00
#
_symmetry.space_group_name_H-M   'P 1'
#
loop_
_entity.id
_entity.type
_entity.pdbx_description
1 polymer ?
#
loop_
_entity_poly.entity_id
_entity_poly.type
_entity_poly.pdbx_seq_one_letter_code
_entity_poly.pdbx_strand_id
1 'polypeptide(L)'
;IACVVVIGLSMQVVISYLCDGVLSLLPEVAADYSELVEETGMGDTRLLAVLTTVLGAPFCEELLVRGIIFEFSLRAFNPQCRSLWKRRRRANAQDGAIVPWAAPSTWGVAAAIVLQAAVFGFMHMNWVQGCYAGAAGLIFGWVLVTTGKLRYTILLHFAFNAGSYLMTSLWFVNTPFDVAITVAIAGVILVESMRSLRHACGMDAASAPLP
;
A
#
# COMPACT_ATOMS: atom_id res chain seq x y z
N ILE A 1 7.58 -11.41 6.63
CA ILE A 1 6.84 -10.57 7.56
C ILE A 1 7.62 -9.28 7.84
N ALA A 2 8.86 -9.37 8.34
CA ALA A 2 9.65 -8.18 8.70
C ALA A 2 9.73 -7.15 7.56
N CYS A 3 10.07 -7.58 6.33
CA CYS A 3 10.12 -6.67 5.18
C CYS A 3 8.81 -5.90 4.96
N VAL A 4 7.66 -6.55 5.14
CA VAL A 4 6.34 -5.92 4.95
C VAL A 4 6.09 -4.82 5.98
N VAL A 5 6.42 -5.05 7.24
CA VAL A 5 6.30 -4.05 8.31
C VAL A 5 7.25 -2.88 8.04
N VAL A 6 8.50 -3.16 7.68
CA VAL A 6 9.48 -2.11 7.38
C VAL A 6 9.08 -1.29 6.15
N ILE A 7 8.50 -1.92 5.11
CA ILE A 7 7.91 -1.20 3.96
C ILE A 7 6.84 -0.23 4.45
N GLY A 8 5.89 -0.67 5.31
CA GLY A 8 4.81 0.18 5.81
C GLY A 8 5.33 1.39 6.60
N LEU A 9 6.23 1.15 7.54
CA LEU A 9 6.80 2.22 8.38
C LEU A 9 7.63 3.21 7.56
N SER A 10 8.53 2.73 6.71
CA SER A 10 9.39 3.61 5.89
C SER A 10 8.59 4.38 4.84
N MET A 11 7.57 3.75 4.26
CA MET A 11 6.66 4.41 3.32
C MET A 11 5.87 5.53 4.00
N GLN A 12 5.40 5.32 5.24
CA GLN A 12 4.72 6.37 6.01
C GLN A 12 5.62 7.59 6.19
N VAL A 13 6.88 7.39 6.59
CA VAL A 13 7.85 8.49 6.74
C VAL A 13 8.02 9.26 5.43
N VAL A 14 8.26 8.55 4.33
CA VAL A 14 8.46 9.18 3.02
C VAL A 14 7.22 9.96 2.58
N ILE A 15 6.04 9.35 2.65
CA ILE A 15 4.80 9.98 2.21
C ILE A 15 4.44 11.18 3.07
N SER A 16 4.57 11.10 4.40
CA SER A 16 4.28 12.22 5.29
C SER A 16 5.12 13.45 4.96
N TYR A 17 6.43 13.31 4.92
CA TYR A 17 7.30 14.46 4.63
C TYR A 17 7.17 15.00 3.20
N LEU A 18 6.89 14.13 2.22
CA LEU A 18 6.57 14.60 0.87
C LEU A 18 5.25 15.36 0.82
N CYS A 19 4.23 14.88 1.54
CA CYS A 19 2.95 15.56 1.66
C CYS A 19 3.11 16.93 2.32
N ASP A 20 3.80 17.00 3.47
CA ASP A 20 4.08 18.26 4.18
C ASP A 20 4.87 19.23 3.30
N GLY A 21 5.86 18.72 2.55
CA GLY A 21 6.61 19.52 1.59
C GLY A 21 5.74 20.12 0.49
N VAL A 22 4.80 19.37 -0.07
CA VAL A 22 3.85 19.87 -1.07
C VAL A 22 2.87 20.85 -0.45
N LEU A 23 2.33 20.56 0.74
CA LEU A 23 1.40 21.46 1.45
C LEU A 23 2.04 22.77 1.84
N SER A 24 3.34 22.78 2.15
CA SER A 24 4.08 24.04 2.44
C SER A 24 4.10 25.02 1.25
N LEU A 25 3.92 24.51 0.03
CA LEU A 25 3.81 25.30 -1.20
C LEU A 25 2.37 25.74 -1.53
N LEU A 26 1.39 25.20 -0.80
CA LEU A 26 -0.05 25.38 -1.04
C LEU A 26 -0.76 25.76 0.28
N PRO A 27 -0.51 26.96 0.82
CA PRO A 27 -0.95 27.31 2.19
C PRO A 27 -2.48 27.31 2.37
N GLU A 28 -3.26 27.64 1.35
CA GLU A 28 -4.73 27.56 1.41
C GLU A 28 -5.20 26.11 1.54
N VAL A 29 -4.66 25.22 0.71
CA VAL A 29 -4.97 23.77 0.77
C VAL A 29 -4.53 23.17 2.12
N ALA A 30 -3.39 23.61 2.64
CA ALA A 30 -2.91 23.17 3.95
C ALA A 30 -3.84 23.59 5.07
N ALA A 31 -4.38 24.84 5.03
CA ALA A 31 -5.33 25.35 6.00
C ALA A 31 -6.64 24.53 5.97
N ASP A 32 -7.23 24.36 4.79
CA ASP A 32 -8.46 23.57 4.60
C ASP A 32 -8.28 22.11 5.07
N TYR A 33 -7.10 21.53 4.81
CA TYR A 33 -6.80 20.17 5.24
C TYR A 33 -6.61 20.07 6.76
N SER A 34 -5.99 21.06 7.40
CA SER A 34 -5.84 21.08 8.86
C SER A 34 -7.19 21.21 9.56
N GLU A 35 -8.11 22.03 9.05
CA GLU A 35 -9.48 22.14 9.57
C GLU A 35 -10.22 20.80 9.47
N LEU A 36 -10.12 20.12 8.32
CA LEU A 36 -10.70 18.78 8.15
C LEU A 36 -10.13 17.76 9.13
N VAL A 37 -8.81 17.78 9.38
CA VAL A 37 -8.14 16.88 10.34
C VAL A 37 -8.68 17.11 11.76
N GLU A 38 -8.89 18.37 12.17
CA GLU A 38 -9.46 18.72 13.48
C GLU A 38 -10.92 18.26 13.57
N GLU A 39 -11.74 18.56 12.56
CA GLU A 39 -13.18 18.20 12.56
C GLU A 39 -13.40 16.69 12.58
N THR A 40 -12.61 15.93 11.84
CA THR A 40 -12.75 14.46 11.74
C THR A 40 -12.06 13.72 12.89
N GLY A 41 -11.25 14.39 13.70
CA GLY A 41 -10.47 13.78 14.76
C GLY A 41 -9.38 12.83 14.23
N MET A 42 -8.90 13.04 13.02
CA MET A 42 -7.74 12.32 12.50
C MET A 42 -6.52 12.60 13.39
N GLY A 43 -5.80 11.53 13.77
CA GLY A 43 -4.68 11.66 14.72
C GLY A 43 -5.08 11.65 16.19
N ASP A 44 -6.37 11.45 16.51
CA ASP A 44 -6.82 11.25 17.89
C ASP A 44 -6.07 10.07 18.54
N THR A 45 -5.45 10.34 19.67
CA THR A 45 -4.61 9.38 20.42
C THR A 45 -5.39 8.53 21.42
N ARG A 46 -6.71 8.73 21.55
CA ARG A 46 -7.53 7.87 22.40
C ARG A 46 -7.48 6.43 21.89
N LEU A 47 -7.40 5.49 22.80
CA LEU A 47 -7.20 4.07 22.48
C LEU A 47 -8.16 3.54 21.42
N LEU A 48 -9.45 3.88 21.51
CA LEU A 48 -10.45 3.42 20.55
C LEU A 48 -10.20 3.98 19.15
N ALA A 49 -9.84 5.26 19.04
CA ALA A 49 -9.50 5.91 17.77
C ALA A 49 -8.26 5.26 17.15
N VAL A 50 -7.21 5.05 17.95
CA VAL A 50 -5.98 4.35 17.49
C VAL A 50 -6.29 2.94 17.01
N LEU A 51 -7.06 2.16 17.76
CA LEU A 51 -7.41 0.79 17.36
C LEU A 51 -8.25 0.79 16.08
N THR A 52 -9.18 1.72 15.93
CA THR A 52 -9.99 1.84 14.72
C THR A 52 -9.11 2.22 13.52
N THR A 53 -8.26 3.22 13.65
CA THR A 53 -7.39 3.72 12.56
C THR A 53 -6.31 2.72 12.19
N VAL A 54 -5.67 2.07 13.19
CA VAL A 54 -4.52 1.18 12.94
C VAL A 54 -4.97 -0.21 12.52
N LEU A 55 -6.07 -0.72 13.06
CA LEU A 55 -6.50 -2.11 12.82
C LEU A 55 -7.83 -2.20 12.06
N GLY A 56 -8.86 -1.49 12.52
CA GLY A 56 -10.21 -1.63 12.00
C GLY A 56 -10.37 -1.17 10.56
N ALA A 57 -10.03 0.08 10.29
CA ALA A 57 -10.13 0.66 8.95
C ALA A 57 -9.25 -0.10 7.94
N PRO A 58 -7.94 -0.33 8.18
CA PRO A 58 -7.11 -1.08 7.26
C PRO A 58 -7.62 -2.49 6.97
N PHE A 59 -8.13 -3.19 7.97
CA PHE A 59 -8.69 -4.52 7.75
C PHE A 59 -9.87 -4.49 6.77
N CYS A 60 -10.84 -3.60 7.00
CA CYS A 60 -12.01 -3.46 6.12
C CYS A 60 -11.64 -2.97 4.73
N GLU A 61 -10.75 -1.98 4.64
CA GLU A 61 -10.31 -1.38 3.39
C GLU A 61 -9.53 -2.37 2.53
N GLU A 62 -8.62 -3.15 3.11
CA GLU A 62 -7.89 -4.17 2.36
C GLU A 62 -8.79 -5.29 1.85
N LEU A 63 -9.79 -5.72 2.65
CA LEU A 63 -10.77 -6.69 2.18
C LEU A 63 -11.56 -6.16 0.97
N LEU A 64 -11.99 -4.91 1.03
CA LEU A 64 -12.74 -4.29 -0.06
C LEU A 64 -11.85 -4.03 -1.29
N VAL A 65 -10.75 -3.32 -1.08
CA VAL A 65 -9.94 -2.81 -2.20
C VAL A 65 -9.07 -3.91 -2.81
N ARG A 66 -8.33 -4.67 -1.99
CA ARG A 66 -7.42 -5.73 -2.47
C ARG A 66 -8.11 -7.08 -2.60
N GLY A 67 -9.09 -7.33 -1.75
CA GLY A 67 -9.88 -8.56 -1.81
C GLY A 67 -10.91 -8.58 -2.94
N ILE A 68 -11.59 -7.46 -3.18
CA ILE A 68 -12.69 -7.38 -4.15
C ILE A 68 -12.30 -6.55 -5.37
N ILE A 69 -12.03 -5.25 -5.20
CA ILE A 69 -11.84 -4.33 -6.35
C ILE A 69 -10.67 -4.76 -7.21
N PHE A 70 -9.51 -5.09 -6.61
CA PHE A 70 -8.35 -5.57 -7.36
C PHE A 70 -8.64 -6.86 -8.14
N GLU A 71 -9.33 -7.82 -7.53
CA GLU A 71 -9.67 -9.09 -8.17
C GLU A 71 -10.58 -8.89 -9.38
N PHE A 72 -11.60 -8.02 -9.27
CA PHE A 72 -12.47 -7.67 -10.40
C PHE A 72 -11.72 -6.90 -11.48
N SER A 73 -10.86 -5.95 -11.10
CA SER A 73 -10.02 -5.19 -12.03
C SER A 73 -9.07 -6.12 -12.80
N LEU A 74 -8.44 -7.06 -12.10
CA LEU A 74 -7.55 -8.03 -12.74
C LEU A 74 -8.28 -8.86 -13.78
N ARG A 75 -9.50 -9.32 -13.49
CA ARG A 75 -10.33 -10.08 -14.45
C ARG A 75 -10.78 -9.24 -15.62
N ALA A 76 -11.12 -7.97 -15.38
CA ALA A 76 -11.53 -7.05 -16.44
C ALA A 76 -10.40 -6.84 -17.47
N PHE A 77 -9.17 -6.67 -17.00
CA PHE A 77 -7.99 -6.50 -17.86
C PHE A 77 -7.37 -7.81 -18.36
N ASN A 78 -7.74 -8.94 -17.76
CA ASN A 78 -7.27 -10.28 -18.14
C ASN A 78 -8.45 -11.27 -18.14
N PRO A 79 -9.37 -11.22 -19.12
CA PRO A 79 -10.59 -12.05 -19.13
C PRO A 79 -10.31 -13.56 -19.10
N GLN A 80 -9.13 -13.97 -19.54
CA GLN A 80 -8.70 -15.39 -19.56
C GLN A 80 -8.08 -15.83 -18.22
N CYS A 81 -7.85 -14.89 -17.28
CA CYS A 81 -7.29 -15.16 -15.98
C CYS A 81 -8.40 -15.35 -14.94
N ARG A 82 -8.54 -16.53 -14.37
CA ARG A 82 -9.63 -16.84 -13.43
C ARG A 82 -9.37 -16.39 -12.01
N SER A 83 -8.44 -15.85 -11.50
CA SER A 83 -8.16 -15.44 -10.12
C SER A 83 -6.76 -15.81 -9.64
N LEU A 84 -6.04 -14.84 -9.11
CA LEU A 84 -4.74 -15.08 -8.46
C LEU A 84 -4.85 -16.08 -7.31
N TRP A 85 -5.96 -16.05 -6.56
CA TRP A 85 -6.22 -16.92 -5.41
C TRP A 85 -6.45 -18.39 -5.78
N LYS A 86 -7.17 -18.67 -6.86
CA LYS A 86 -7.46 -20.04 -7.32
C LYS A 86 -6.23 -20.70 -7.94
N ARG A 87 -5.34 -19.93 -8.54
CA ARG A 87 -4.12 -20.43 -9.16
C ARG A 87 -3.17 -21.08 -8.15
N ARG A 88 -2.96 -20.48 -6.97
CA ARG A 88 -2.09 -21.04 -5.91
C ARG A 88 -2.67 -22.29 -5.24
N ARG A 89 -3.98 -22.39 -5.10
CA ARG A 89 -4.61 -23.58 -4.52
C ARG A 89 -4.49 -24.81 -5.41
N ARG A 90 -4.46 -24.64 -6.74
CA ARG A 90 -4.38 -25.76 -7.71
C ARG A 90 -2.95 -26.19 -8.05
N ALA A 91 -1.97 -25.34 -7.92
CA ALA A 91 -0.57 -25.75 -8.06
C ALA A 91 -0.16 -26.80 -6.98
N ASN A 92 -0.92 -26.89 -5.89
CA ASN A 92 -0.73 -27.88 -4.82
C ASN A 92 -1.71 -29.07 -4.89
N ALA A 93 -2.64 -29.10 -5.86
CA ALA A 93 -3.57 -30.21 -6.04
C ALA A 93 -3.13 -31.04 -7.26
N GLN A 94 -2.67 -32.26 -6.99
CA GLN A 94 -2.18 -33.23 -7.98
C GLN A 94 -3.28 -33.82 -8.88
N ASP A 95 -4.35 -33.10 -9.19
CA ASP A 95 -5.43 -33.63 -10.05
C ASP A 95 -5.20 -33.26 -11.51
N GLY A 96 -4.98 -34.29 -12.29
CA GLY A 96 -4.48 -34.43 -13.65
C GLY A 96 -5.33 -33.90 -14.82
N ALA A 97 -6.04 -32.79 -14.68
CA ALA A 97 -6.65 -32.07 -15.81
C ALA A 97 -6.38 -30.56 -15.66
N ILE A 98 -5.16 -30.15 -15.93
CA ILE A 98 -4.79 -28.73 -15.96
C ILE A 98 -5.28 -28.17 -17.31
N VAL A 99 -6.42 -27.48 -17.30
CA VAL A 99 -6.66 -26.47 -18.32
C VAL A 99 -5.59 -25.40 -18.10
N PRO A 100 -4.66 -25.17 -19.03
CA PRO A 100 -3.62 -24.16 -18.85
C PRO A 100 -4.30 -22.79 -18.84
N TRP A 101 -4.39 -22.20 -17.64
CA TRP A 101 -4.85 -20.85 -17.48
C TRP A 101 -3.76 -19.91 -17.98
N ALA A 102 -4.09 -19.04 -18.89
CA ALA A 102 -3.16 -17.99 -19.29
C ALA A 102 -2.75 -17.17 -18.07
N ALA A 103 -1.44 -16.97 -17.89
CA ALA A 103 -0.95 -16.04 -16.90
C ALA A 103 -1.50 -14.64 -17.21
N PRO A 104 -1.83 -13.82 -16.19
CA PRO A 104 -2.23 -12.45 -16.45
C PRO A 104 -1.09 -11.73 -17.16
N SER A 105 -1.42 -10.88 -18.13
CA SER A 105 -0.43 -10.05 -18.78
C SER A 105 0.15 -9.05 -17.80
N THR A 106 1.44 -8.74 -17.92
CA THR A 106 2.10 -7.72 -17.08
C THR A 106 1.34 -6.39 -17.14
N TRP A 107 0.88 -6.01 -18.34
CA TRP A 107 0.08 -4.80 -18.53
C TRP A 107 -1.26 -4.87 -17.80
N GLY A 108 -1.97 -5.98 -17.88
CA GLY A 108 -3.26 -6.15 -17.19
C GLY A 108 -3.12 -6.13 -15.67
N VAL A 109 -2.00 -6.66 -15.13
CA VAL A 109 -1.68 -6.55 -13.70
C VAL A 109 -1.39 -5.11 -13.31
N ALA A 110 -0.56 -4.40 -14.09
CA ALA A 110 -0.26 -3.00 -13.84
C ALA A 110 -1.53 -2.14 -13.87
N ALA A 111 -2.40 -2.33 -14.87
CA ALA A 111 -3.67 -1.63 -14.97
C ALA A 111 -4.59 -1.90 -13.77
N ALA A 112 -4.64 -3.15 -13.29
CA ALA A 112 -5.41 -3.49 -12.09
C ALA A 112 -4.85 -2.83 -10.83
N ILE A 113 -3.51 -2.76 -10.68
CA ILE A 113 -2.86 -2.05 -9.58
C ILE A 113 -3.21 -0.55 -9.63
N VAL A 114 -3.12 0.08 -10.80
CA VAL A 114 -3.44 1.50 -10.95
C VAL A 114 -4.91 1.78 -10.67
N LEU A 115 -5.81 0.99 -11.22
CA LEU A 115 -7.25 1.20 -11.02
C LEU A 115 -7.65 1.06 -9.54
N GLN A 116 -7.20 0.01 -8.86
CA GLN A 116 -7.52 -0.16 -7.44
C GLN A 116 -6.89 0.94 -6.57
N ALA A 117 -5.71 1.45 -6.92
CA ALA A 117 -5.07 2.55 -6.21
C ALA A 117 -5.83 3.87 -6.42
N ALA A 118 -6.31 4.13 -7.62
CA ALA A 118 -7.15 5.29 -7.92
C ALA A 118 -8.49 5.23 -7.15
N VAL A 119 -9.15 4.07 -7.14
CA VAL A 119 -10.38 3.87 -6.36
C VAL A 119 -10.11 4.05 -4.88
N PHE A 120 -9.00 3.50 -4.37
CA PHE A 120 -8.61 3.64 -2.96
C PHE A 120 -8.40 5.10 -2.57
N GLY A 121 -7.68 5.87 -3.38
CA GLY A 121 -7.54 7.31 -3.17
C GLY A 121 -8.89 8.04 -3.19
N PHE A 122 -9.72 7.73 -4.18
CA PHE A 122 -11.04 8.37 -4.31
C PHE A 122 -11.97 8.10 -3.12
N MET A 123 -11.90 6.92 -2.52
CA MET A 123 -12.72 6.55 -1.35
C MET A 123 -12.48 7.43 -0.12
N HIS A 124 -11.36 8.11 -0.04
CA HIS A 124 -11.05 9.01 1.08
C HIS A 124 -11.81 10.35 1.00
N MET A 125 -12.47 10.65 -0.13
CA MET A 125 -13.32 11.82 -0.35
C MET A 125 -12.64 13.17 -0.01
N ASN A 126 -11.35 13.16 0.17
CA ASN A 126 -10.49 14.32 0.39
C ASN A 126 -9.31 14.27 -0.57
N TRP A 127 -9.00 15.37 -1.18
CA TRP A 127 -7.96 15.59 -2.17
C TRP A 127 -6.57 15.24 -1.70
N VAL A 128 -6.15 15.81 -0.52
CA VAL A 128 -4.81 15.57 0.03
C VAL A 128 -4.69 14.11 0.42
N GLN A 129 -5.67 13.61 1.18
CA GLN A 129 -5.72 12.23 1.62
C GLN A 129 -5.81 11.26 0.45
N GLY A 130 -6.63 11.59 -0.56
CA GLY A 130 -6.78 10.80 -1.78
C GLY A 130 -5.49 10.64 -2.56
N CYS A 131 -4.69 11.71 -2.67
CA CYS A 131 -3.41 11.65 -3.37
C CYS A 131 -2.41 10.72 -2.67
N TYR A 132 -2.21 10.85 -1.37
CA TYR A 132 -1.26 9.98 -0.67
C TYR A 132 -1.78 8.55 -0.49
N ALA A 133 -3.09 8.36 -0.28
CA ALA A 133 -3.68 7.03 -0.23
C ALA A 133 -3.59 6.31 -1.58
N GLY A 134 -3.81 7.03 -2.69
CA GLY A 134 -3.60 6.50 -4.03
C GLY A 134 -2.15 6.07 -4.26
N ALA A 135 -1.18 6.90 -3.87
CA ALA A 135 0.23 6.57 -3.94
C ALA A 135 0.59 5.33 -3.09
N ALA A 136 0.11 5.28 -1.84
CA ALA A 136 0.24 4.11 -0.99
C ALA A 136 -0.43 2.87 -1.61
N GLY A 137 -1.59 3.05 -2.22
CA GLY A 137 -2.36 2.03 -2.91
C GLY A 137 -1.59 1.30 -4.02
N LEU A 138 -0.71 2.00 -4.74
CA LEU A 138 0.18 1.38 -5.74
C LEU A 138 1.13 0.37 -5.10
N ILE A 139 1.74 0.74 -3.98
CA ILE A 139 2.67 -0.14 -3.24
C ILE A 139 1.91 -1.31 -2.61
N PHE A 140 0.73 -1.08 -2.06
CA PHE A 140 -0.12 -2.14 -1.49
C PHE A 140 -0.52 -3.16 -2.57
N GLY A 141 -0.95 -2.69 -3.75
CA GLY A 141 -1.25 -3.56 -4.89
C GLY A 141 -0.03 -4.34 -5.36
N TRP A 142 1.14 -3.71 -5.40
CA TRP A 142 2.39 -4.37 -5.72
C TRP A 142 2.76 -5.46 -4.69
N VAL A 143 2.61 -5.20 -3.38
CA VAL A 143 2.84 -6.22 -2.33
C VAL A 143 1.85 -7.37 -2.46
N LEU A 144 0.58 -7.10 -2.80
CA LEU A 144 -0.40 -8.15 -3.06
C LEU A 144 0.06 -9.07 -4.21
N VAL A 145 0.46 -8.49 -5.32
CA VAL A 145 0.93 -9.25 -6.50
C VAL A 145 2.20 -10.03 -6.17
N THR A 146 3.17 -9.41 -5.52
CA THR A 146 4.44 -10.03 -5.16
C THR A 146 4.27 -11.19 -4.18
N THR A 147 3.43 -11.03 -3.16
CA THR A 147 3.24 -12.05 -2.12
C THR A 147 2.10 -13.02 -2.42
N GLY A 148 1.12 -12.60 -3.21
CA GLY A 148 -0.14 -13.29 -3.47
C GLY A 148 -0.96 -13.57 -2.21
N LYS A 149 -0.85 -12.78 -1.16
CA LYS A 149 -1.52 -13.02 0.14
C LYS A 149 -2.02 -11.71 0.74
N LEU A 150 -3.34 -11.56 0.81
CA LEU A 150 -4.01 -10.38 1.37
C LEU A 150 -3.55 -10.04 2.80
N ARG A 151 -3.24 -11.03 3.61
CA ARG A 151 -2.75 -10.81 4.98
C ARG A 151 -1.47 -9.94 5.06
N TYR A 152 -0.66 -9.93 4.01
CA TYR A 152 0.53 -9.09 3.97
C TYR A 152 0.21 -7.65 3.60
N THR A 153 -0.81 -7.40 2.79
CA THR A 153 -1.26 -6.02 2.55
C THR A 153 -2.00 -5.46 3.78
N ILE A 154 -2.78 -6.29 4.49
CA ILE A 154 -3.37 -5.90 5.78
C ILE A 154 -2.29 -5.53 6.79
N LEU A 155 -1.25 -6.36 6.94
CA LEU A 155 -0.14 -6.08 7.84
C LEU A 155 0.66 -4.84 7.43
N LEU A 156 0.88 -4.67 6.12
CA LEU A 156 1.52 -3.47 5.56
C LEU A 156 0.74 -2.21 5.92
N HIS A 157 -0.57 -2.24 5.75
CA HIS A 157 -1.45 -1.13 6.03
C HIS A 157 -1.51 -0.83 7.53
N PHE A 158 -1.55 -1.86 8.39
CA PHE A 158 -1.40 -1.68 9.84
C PHE A 158 -0.10 -0.96 10.19
N ALA A 159 1.02 -1.38 9.62
CA ALA A 159 2.31 -0.75 9.85
C ALA A 159 2.35 0.68 9.32
N PHE A 160 1.76 0.94 8.16
CA PHE A 160 1.65 2.28 7.58
C PHE A 160 0.87 3.21 8.51
N ASN A 161 -0.34 2.83 8.94
CA ASN A 161 -1.14 3.68 9.83
C ASN A 161 -0.54 3.80 11.25
N ALA A 162 0.08 2.74 11.79
CA ALA A 162 0.81 2.84 13.04
C ALA A 162 2.00 3.81 12.94
N GLY A 163 2.65 3.85 11.77
CA GLY A 163 3.73 4.79 11.48
C GLY A 163 3.32 6.25 11.63
N SER A 164 2.06 6.62 11.33
CA SER A 164 1.58 7.99 11.50
C SER A 164 1.65 8.47 12.96
N TYR A 165 1.32 7.60 13.90
CA TYR A 165 1.45 7.89 15.32
C TYR A 165 2.91 7.94 15.78
N LEU A 166 3.81 7.17 15.16
CA LEU A 166 5.24 7.21 15.45
C LEU A 166 5.89 8.49 14.92
N MET A 167 5.35 9.09 13.86
CA MET A 167 5.87 10.35 13.30
C MET A 167 5.86 11.47 14.33
N THR A 168 4.88 11.51 15.25
CA THR A 168 4.82 12.49 16.32
C THR A 168 6.02 12.41 17.27
N SER A 169 6.71 11.27 17.30
CA SER A 169 7.92 11.06 18.12
C SER A 169 9.20 11.56 17.46
N LEU A 170 9.15 11.98 16.19
CA LEU A 170 10.30 12.48 15.43
C LEU A 170 10.52 14.01 15.66
N TRP A 171 10.35 14.45 16.88
CA TRP A 171 10.48 15.86 17.29
C TRP A 171 11.85 16.50 17.00
N PHE A 172 12.89 15.69 16.78
CA PHE A 172 14.23 16.11 16.44
C PHE A 172 14.43 16.46 14.96
N VAL A 173 13.44 16.16 14.09
CA VAL A 173 13.49 16.48 12.66
C VAL A 173 12.86 17.85 12.44
N ASN A 174 13.67 18.92 12.55
CA ASN A 174 13.17 20.29 12.60
C ASN A 174 13.68 21.18 11.46
N THR A 175 14.75 20.77 10.77
CA THR A 175 15.31 21.56 9.68
C THR A 175 15.05 20.90 8.32
N PRO A 176 15.05 21.67 7.23
CA PRO A 176 14.95 21.08 5.88
C PRO A 176 16.03 20.04 5.60
N PHE A 177 17.20 20.18 6.22
CA PHE A 177 18.30 19.23 6.10
C PHE A 177 17.97 17.91 6.83
N ASP A 178 17.42 17.98 8.05
CA ASP A 178 17.00 16.79 8.80
C ASP A 178 15.88 16.04 8.08
N VAL A 179 14.92 16.77 7.49
CA VAL A 179 13.85 16.21 6.67
C VAL A 179 14.43 15.49 5.46
N ALA A 180 15.36 16.14 4.72
CA ALA A 180 15.96 15.56 3.54
C ALA A 180 16.73 14.26 3.85
N ILE A 181 17.51 14.25 4.94
CA ILE A 181 18.23 13.05 5.38
C ILE A 181 17.24 11.96 5.80
N THR A 182 16.22 12.30 6.57
CA THR A 182 15.21 11.34 7.05
C THR A 182 14.47 10.68 5.88
N VAL A 183 14.04 11.48 4.91
CA VAL A 183 13.39 10.98 3.69
C VAL A 183 14.34 10.12 2.86
N ALA A 184 15.61 10.52 2.72
CA ALA A 184 16.60 9.74 1.99
C ALA A 184 16.86 8.38 2.65
N ILE A 185 17.04 8.35 3.96
CA ILE A 185 17.24 7.10 4.72
C ILE A 185 16.00 6.21 4.63
N ALA A 186 14.80 6.77 4.88
CA ALA A 186 13.55 6.02 4.78
C ALA A 186 13.31 5.50 3.35
N GLY A 187 13.65 6.29 2.33
CA GLY A 187 13.56 5.89 0.93
C GLY A 187 14.51 4.72 0.59
N VAL A 188 15.75 4.76 1.08
CA VAL A 188 16.69 3.65 0.92
C VAL A 188 16.16 2.39 1.62
N ILE A 189 15.69 2.51 2.86
CA ILE A 189 15.13 1.38 3.63
C ILE A 189 13.91 0.81 2.89
N LEU A 190 13.03 1.67 2.36
CA LEU A 190 11.87 1.26 1.58
C LEU A 190 12.27 0.43 0.36
N VAL A 191 13.18 0.95 -0.45
CA VAL A 191 13.66 0.28 -1.67
C VAL A 191 14.34 -1.06 -1.35
N GLU A 192 15.23 -1.12 -0.36
CA GLU A 192 15.91 -2.36 0.01
C GLU A 192 14.95 -3.39 0.61
N SER A 193 13.95 -2.94 1.38
CA SER A 193 12.91 -3.84 1.90
C SER A 193 12.02 -4.39 0.79
N MET A 194 11.71 -3.59 -0.24
CA MET A 194 10.99 -4.05 -1.43
C MET A 194 11.82 -5.06 -2.24
N ARG A 195 13.13 -4.81 -2.43
CA ARG A 195 14.05 -5.76 -3.08
C ARG A 195 14.12 -7.08 -2.31
N SER A 196 14.30 -7.00 -0.99
CA SER A 196 14.33 -8.17 -0.11
C SER A 196 13.04 -8.97 -0.16
N LEU A 197 11.88 -8.30 -0.24
CA LEU A 197 10.60 -8.97 -0.39
C LEU A 197 10.49 -9.70 -1.74
N ARG A 198 10.93 -9.08 -2.84
CA ARG A 198 10.97 -9.73 -4.16
C ARG A 198 11.84 -10.98 -4.14
N HIS A 199 13.07 -10.85 -3.59
CA HIS A 199 14.00 -11.98 -3.46
C HIS A 199 13.37 -13.11 -2.64
N ALA A 200 12.79 -12.80 -1.47
CA ALA A 200 12.13 -13.77 -0.61
C ALA A 200 10.91 -14.46 -1.26
N CYS A 201 10.30 -13.83 -2.27
CA CYS A 201 9.21 -14.40 -3.05
C CYS A 201 9.67 -15.12 -4.34
N GLY A 202 10.98 -15.19 -4.60
CA GLY A 202 11.56 -15.85 -5.78
C GLY A 202 11.31 -15.11 -7.09
N MET A 203 11.11 -13.78 -7.04
CA MET A 203 10.77 -12.95 -8.21
C MET A 203 12.00 -12.38 -8.95
N ASP A 204 13.22 -12.68 -8.50
CA ASP A 204 14.47 -12.14 -9.07
C ASP A 204 15.03 -13.01 -10.21
N ALA A 205 14.49 -14.18 -10.47
CA ALA A 205 14.86 -14.97 -11.64
C ALA A 205 14.25 -14.33 -12.89
N ALA A 206 15.09 -13.77 -13.76
CA ALA A 206 14.81 -12.95 -14.93
C ALA A 206 14.04 -13.67 -16.07
N SER A 207 13.14 -14.59 -15.80
CA SER A 207 12.32 -15.24 -16.81
C SER A 207 11.09 -15.99 -16.29
N ALA A 208 10.78 -15.93 -15.01
CA ALA A 208 9.54 -16.54 -14.58
C ALA A 208 8.37 -15.63 -14.94
N PRO A 209 7.39 -16.09 -15.75
CA PRO A 209 6.13 -15.35 -15.88
C PRO A 209 5.56 -15.17 -14.48
N LEU A 210 4.92 -14.01 -14.24
CA LEU A 210 4.25 -13.71 -12.99
C LEU A 210 3.49 -14.94 -12.47
N PRO A 211 3.61 -15.29 -11.18
CA PRO A 211 3.03 -16.50 -10.63
C PRO A 211 1.52 -16.59 -10.77
#